data_40922f5e89b5a0dd314e585e4d068b8f
#
_entry.id   40922f5e89b5a0dd314e585e4d068b8f
#
_cell.length_a   1.000
_cell.length_b   1.000
_cell.length_c   1.000
_cell.angle_alpha   90.00
_cell.angle_beta   90.00
_cell.angle_gamma   90.00
#
_symmetry.space_group_name_H-M   'P 1'
#
loop_
_entity.id
_entity.type
_entity.pdbx_description
1 polymer ?
#
loop_
_entity_poly.entity_id
_entity_poly.type
_entity_poly.pdbx_seq_one_letter_code
_entity_poly.pdbx_strand_id
1 'polypeptide(L)'
;MRFAPFFNAQAKRSLTAAFVLALVTGCESLSLAIPVGFDLTGEWLLDASSSDSAPDTKAIRRAEDMDIARGKQKNVNASAAFVVQDFPVVAAERLVIEQNDDSLGIRYSNGTYRDVTWGRTQRNFWQIEAGWSNGVLVILSRRDDITGREEMRLEDAGSRLLVTVDVKTEGRDVRLQRVYMRGR
;
A
#
# COMPACT_ATOMS: atom_id res chain seq x y z
N MET A 1 -66.96 -38.44 41.96
CA MET A 1 -66.88 -36.98 41.91
C MET A 1 -65.50 -36.53 42.22
N ARG A 2 -64.76 -36.06 41.21
CA ARG A 2 -63.77 -35.01 41.27
C ARG A 2 -63.07 -34.91 39.94
N PHE A 3 -63.29 -33.78 39.31
CA PHE A 3 -62.71 -33.37 38.00
C PHE A 3 -61.24 -32.99 38.18
N ALA A 4 -60.38 -33.42 37.25
CA ALA A 4 -59.02 -32.89 37.11
C ALA A 4 -58.97 -32.08 35.83
N PRO A 5 -58.35 -30.86 35.87
CA PRO A 5 -58.24 -30.02 34.68
C PRO A 5 -57.01 -30.36 33.83
N PHE A 6 -57.20 -30.32 32.55
CA PHE A 6 -56.18 -30.42 31.48
C PHE A 6 -55.27 -29.17 31.52
N PHE A 7 -53.96 -29.36 31.67
CA PHE A 7 -52.98 -28.32 31.44
C PHE A 7 -52.46 -28.41 29.98
N ASN A 8 -52.80 -27.40 29.24
CA ASN A 8 -52.36 -27.21 27.83
C ASN A 8 -50.97 -26.58 27.82
N ALA A 9 -49.92 -27.33 27.51
CA ALA A 9 -48.56 -26.84 27.37
C ALA A 9 -48.37 -26.29 25.95
N GLN A 10 -48.46 -24.98 25.78
CA GLN A 10 -48.05 -24.29 24.55
C GLN A 10 -46.55 -24.32 24.42
N ALA A 11 -46.03 -25.05 23.46
CA ALA A 11 -44.65 -25.04 23.01
C ALA A 11 -44.36 -23.73 22.30
N LYS A 12 -43.63 -22.82 22.94
CA LYS A 12 -43.04 -21.62 22.31
C LYS A 12 -41.89 -22.05 21.41
N ARG A 13 -42.11 -22.06 20.10
CA ARG A 13 -41.05 -22.19 19.10
C ARG A 13 -40.29 -20.86 19.03
N SER A 14 -39.14 -20.78 19.66
CA SER A 14 -38.19 -19.69 19.49
C SER A 14 -37.51 -19.84 18.13
N LEU A 15 -37.86 -18.97 17.19
CA LEU A 15 -37.19 -18.83 15.91
C LEU A 15 -35.90 -18.04 16.16
N THR A 16 -34.77 -18.72 16.31
CA THR A 16 -33.46 -18.10 16.36
C THR A 16 -33.04 -17.81 14.91
N ALA A 17 -33.24 -16.57 14.46
CA ALA A 17 -32.72 -16.09 13.19
C ALA A 17 -31.19 -15.98 13.30
N ALA A 18 -30.46 -16.94 12.77
CA ALA A 18 -29.01 -16.88 12.62
C ALA A 18 -28.70 -15.87 11.48
N PHE A 19 -28.30 -14.66 11.88
CA PHE A 19 -27.79 -13.65 10.96
C PHE A 19 -26.35 -14.04 10.56
N VAL A 20 -26.22 -14.75 9.44
CA VAL A 20 -24.92 -15.06 8.84
C VAL A 20 -24.38 -13.79 8.24
N LEU A 21 -23.48 -13.12 8.98
CA LEU A 21 -22.70 -12.00 8.49
C LEU A 21 -21.66 -12.56 7.51
N ALA A 22 -21.98 -12.56 6.21
CA ALA A 22 -21.03 -12.89 5.16
C ALA A 22 -19.96 -11.80 5.14
N LEU A 23 -18.79 -12.10 5.71
CA LEU A 23 -17.57 -11.31 5.53
C LEU A 23 -17.16 -11.45 4.06
N VAL A 24 -17.64 -10.52 3.23
CA VAL A 24 -17.16 -10.36 1.88
C VAL A 24 -15.75 -9.78 2.00
N THR A 25 -14.74 -10.65 2.03
CA THR A 25 -13.35 -10.24 1.76
C THR A 25 -13.30 -9.89 0.27
N GLY A 26 -13.70 -8.66 -0.04
CA GLY A 26 -13.62 -8.14 -1.40
C GLY A 26 -12.15 -8.11 -1.80
N CYS A 27 -11.76 -8.92 -2.77
CA CYS A 27 -10.55 -8.64 -3.52
C CYS A 27 -10.75 -7.25 -4.13
N GLU A 28 -9.98 -6.26 -3.66
CA GLU A 28 -9.98 -4.93 -4.25
C GLU A 28 -9.52 -5.07 -5.70
N SER A 29 -10.45 -4.99 -6.65
CA SER A 29 -10.11 -4.97 -8.06
C SER A 29 -9.79 -3.54 -8.46
N LEU A 30 -8.56 -3.30 -8.92
CA LEU A 30 -8.16 -1.99 -9.41
C LEU A 30 -8.74 -1.74 -10.82
N SER A 31 -9.28 -0.55 -11.03
CA SER A 31 -9.68 -0.09 -12.37
C SER A 31 -8.43 0.21 -13.21
N LEU A 32 -8.46 -0.18 -14.48
CA LEU A 32 -7.39 0.17 -15.43
C LEU A 32 -7.69 1.50 -16.17
N ALA A 33 -8.93 1.99 -16.07
CA ALA A 33 -9.31 3.26 -16.67
C ALA A 33 -8.81 4.43 -15.81
N ILE A 34 -8.03 5.31 -16.44
CA ILE A 34 -7.53 6.54 -15.81
C ILE A 34 -8.73 7.44 -15.46
N PRO A 35 -8.87 7.90 -14.20
CA PRO A 35 -9.93 8.83 -13.85
C PRO A 35 -9.80 10.16 -14.60
N VAL A 36 -10.92 10.75 -14.95
CA VAL A 36 -10.94 12.05 -15.65
C VAL A 36 -10.22 13.11 -14.81
N GLY A 37 -9.25 13.79 -15.42
CA GLY A 37 -8.46 14.85 -14.77
C GLY A 37 -7.33 14.32 -13.88
N PHE A 38 -7.08 13.01 -13.85
CA PHE A 38 -5.94 12.44 -13.15
C PHE A 38 -4.72 12.41 -14.08
N ASP A 39 -3.77 13.32 -13.87
CA ASP A 39 -2.53 13.40 -14.62
C ASP A 39 -1.37 13.72 -13.67
N LEU A 40 -0.45 12.76 -13.53
CA LEU A 40 0.76 12.89 -12.72
C LEU A 40 1.95 13.43 -13.50
N THR A 41 1.82 13.62 -14.83
CA THR A 41 2.93 14.09 -15.68
C THR A 41 3.51 15.39 -15.17
N GLY A 42 4.82 15.46 -15.04
CA GLY A 42 5.56 16.66 -14.65
C GLY A 42 6.61 16.42 -13.59
N GLU A 43 7.16 17.51 -13.12
CA GLU A 43 8.14 17.53 -12.04
C GLU A 43 7.44 17.78 -10.69
N TRP A 44 7.89 17.04 -9.68
CA TRP A 44 7.33 17.07 -8.34
C TRP A 44 8.47 17.23 -7.34
N LEU A 45 8.37 18.27 -6.50
CA LEU A 45 9.38 18.61 -5.49
C LEU A 45 8.82 18.29 -4.10
N LEU A 46 9.64 17.64 -3.27
CA LEU A 46 9.24 17.27 -1.92
C LEU A 46 8.92 18.49 -1.06
N ASP A 47 7.76 18.50 -0.44
CA ASP A 47 7.47 19.37 0.71
C ASP A 47 7.90 18.64 1.99
N ALA A 48 9.12 18.92 2.42
CA ALA A 48 9.70 18.29 3.61
C ALA A 48 8.94 18.64 4.90
N SER A 49 8.24 19.77 4.92
CA SER A 49 7.49 20.20 6.11
C SER A 49 6.21 19.42 6.34
N SER A 50 5.63 18.91 5.25
CA SER A 50 4.39 18.11 5.24
C SER A 50 4.64 16.62 5.06
N SER A 51 5.89 16.19 4.99
CA SER A 51 6.29 14.80 4.74
C SER A 51 6.92 14.16 5.98
N ASP A 52 6.73 12.85 6.11
CA ASP A 52 7.51 12.06 7.05
C ASP A 52 9.00 12.05 6.66
N SER A 53 9.87 11.89 7.63
CA SER A 53 11.31 11.77 7.37
C SER A 53 11.63 10.48 6.62
N ALA A 54 12.58 10.55 5.70
CA ALA A 54 13.11 9.36 5.04
C ALA A 54 13.73 8.39 6.07
N PRO A 55 13.61 7.06 5.87
CA PRO A 55 14.24 6.08 6.75
C PRO A 55 15.76 6.24 6.79
N ASP A 56 16.34 6.28 8.00
CA ASP A 56 17.81 6.24 8.17
C ASP A 56 18.32 4.81 7.90
N THR A 57 18.69 4.54 6.65
CA THR A 57 19.20 3.24 6.21
C THR A 57 20.48 2.81 6.92
N LYS A 58 21.31 3.76 7.37
CA LYS A 58 22.53 3.46 8.13
C LYS A 58 22.19 3.01 9.55
N ALA A 59 21.22 3.65 10.20
CA ALA A 59 20.75 3.24 11.51
C ALA A 59 20.06 1.87 11.44
N ILE A 60 19.25 1.63 10.40
CA ILE A 60 18.59 0.35 10.15
C ILE A 60 19.64 -0.76 10.01
N ARG A 61 20.63 -0.60 9.14
CA ARG A 61 21.71 -1.60 8.94
C ARG A 61 22.47 -1.90 10.23
N ARG A 62 22.85 -0.86 10.98
CA ARG A 62 23.54 -1.04 12.26
C ARG A 62 22.69 -1.82 13.27
N ALA A 63 21.39 -1.56 13.35
CA ALA A 63 20.49 -2.29 14.22
C ALA A 63 20.38 -3.76 13.80
N GLU A 64 20.32 -4.02 12.50
CA GLU A 64 20.28 -5.35 11.92
C GLU A 64 21.57 -6.14 12.20
N ASP A 65 22.74 -5.52 12.02
CA ASP A 65 24.04 -6.12 12.31
C ASP A 65 24.18 -6.48 13.80
N MET A 66 23.69 -5.64 14.70
CA MET A 66 23.65 -5.93 16.14
C MET A 66 22.73 -7.10 16.48
N ASP A 67 21.60 -7.23 15.79
CA ASP A 67 20.68 -8.35 16.01
C ASP A 67 21.29 -9.67 15.55
N ILE A 68 22.00 -9.67 14.42
CA ILE A 68 22.78 -10.84 13.95
C ILE A 68 23.88 -11.21 14.98
N ALA A 69 24.62 -10.21 15.48
CA ALA A 69 25.66 -10.45 16.47
C ALA A 69 25.12 -11.03 17.80
N ARG A 70 23.84 -10.81 18.09
CA ARG A 70 23.11 -11.40 19.24
C ARG A 70 22.51 -12.78 18.94
N GLY A 71 22.83 -13.35 17.77
CA GLY A 71 22.36 -14.70 17.39
C GLY A 71 20.92 -14.75 16.86
N LYS A 72 20.29 -13.61 16.56
CA LYS A 72 19.00 -13.61 15.89
C LYS A 72 19.19 -14.04 14.43
N GLN A 73 18.49 -15.10 14.03
CA GLN A 73 18.43 -15.47 12.61
C GLN A 73 17.68 -14.38 11.86
N LYS A 74 18.26 -13.90 10.75
CA LYS A 74 17.67 -12.89 9.91
C LYS A 74 17.40 -13.44 8.53
N ASN A 75 16.18 -13.22 8.05
CA ASN A 75 15.90 -13.31 6.64
C ASN A 75 16.54 -12.09 5.95
N VAL A 76 17.69 -12.29 5.31
CA VAL A 76 18.46 -11.21 4.66
C VAL A 76 17.63 -10.54 3.57
N ASN A 77 16.69 -11.27 2.95
CA ASN A 77 15.82 -10.76 1.90
C ASN A 77 14.72 -9.82 2.42
N ALA A 78 14.41 -9.88 3.72
CA ALA A 78 13.41 -9.03 4.38
C ALA A 78 14.01 -7.81 5.11
N SER A 79 15.29 -7.47 4.81
CA SER A 79 15.94 -6.31 5.44
C SER A 79 15.21 -5.01 5.11
N ALA A 80 14.85 -4.25 6.14
CA ALA A 80 14.23 -2.94 5.98
C ALA A 80 15.13 -1.93 5.21
N ALA A 81 16.45 -2.20 5.14
CA ALA A 81 17.36 -1.41 4.32
C ALA A 81 17.10 -1.57 2.82
N PHE A 82 16.55 -2.72 2.38
CA PHE A 82 16.16 -2.91 0.98
C PHE A 82 14.85 -2.21 0.63
N VAL A 83 13.99 -1.89 1.61
CA VAL A 83 12.74 -1.15 1.36
C VAL A 83 13.03 0.18 0.66
N VAL A 84 14.07 0.90 1.06
CA VAL A 84 14.44 2.18 0.41
C VAL A 84 14.92 1.97 -1.03
N GLN A 85 15.55 0.83 -1.30
CA GLN A 85 16.05 0.50 -2.65
C GLN A 85 14.91 0.05 -3.56
N ASP A 86 14.00 -0.78 -3.06
CA ASP A 86 12.87 -1.34 -3.81
C ASP A 86 11.71 -0.35 -3.93
N PHE A 87 11.57 0.58 -2.97
CA PHE A 87 10.57 1.65 -2.93
C PHE A 87 11.25 3.03 -2.88
N PRO A 88 11.89 3.48 -3.96
CA PRO A 88 12.74 4.69 -3.95
C PRO A 88 11.99 5.98 -3.61
N VAL A 89 10.67 6.01 -3.74
CA VAL A 89 9.83 7.15 -3.34
C VAL A 89 9.96 7.50 -1.86
N VAL A 90 10.28 6.53 -0.98
CA VAL A 90 10.42 6.77 0.47
C VAL A 90 11.56 7.75 0.82
N ALA A 91 12.57 7.87 -0.06
CA ALA A 91 13.72 8.74 0.13
C ALA A 91 13.89 9.81 -0.97
N ALA A 92 13.00 9.83 -1.97
CA ALA A 92 13.12 10.76 -3.08
C ALA A 92 12.75 12.19 -2.66
N GLU A 93 13.58 13.16 -3.03
CA GLU A 93 13.31 14.59 -2.84
C GLU A 93 12.67 15.21 -4.10
N ARG A 94 12.78 14.54 -5.24
CA ARG A 94 12.23 14.97 -6.51
C ARG A 94 11.77 13.74 -7.30
N LEU A 95 10.61 13.89 -7.98
CA LEU A 95 10.11 12.95 -8.96
C LEU A 95 9.95 13.67 -10.29
N VAL A 96 10.29 13.00 -11.39
CA VAL A 96 9.85 13.37 -12.73
C VAL A 96 9.00 12.23 -13.25
N ILE A 97 7.74 12.55 -13.53
CA ILE A 97 6.73 11.56 -13.89
C ILE A 97 6.29 11.79 -15.33
N GLU A 98 6.22 10.72 -16.09
CA GLU A 98 5.65 10.64 -17.42
C GLU A 98 4.51 9.62 -17.39
N GLN A 99 3.28 10.07 -17.61
CA GLN A 99 2.08 9.24 -17.63
C GLN A 99 1.53 9.17 -19.05
N ASN A 100 1.12 7.99 -19.45
CA ASN A 100 0.36 7.76 -20.69
C ASN A 100 -0.83 6.82 -20.42
N ASP A 101 -1.55 6.44 -21.47
CA ASP A 101 -2.75 5.61 -21.33
C ASP A 101 -2.47 4.21 -20.77
N ASP A 102 -1.24 3.69 -20.90
CA ASP A 102 -0.87 2.32 -20.58
C ASP A 102 0.07 2.20 -19.37
N SER A 103 0.78 3.28 -19.01
CA SER A 103 1.86 3.20 -18.02
C SER A 103 2.22 4.53 -17.37
N LEU A 104 3.04 4.43 -16.34
CA LEU A 104 3.63 5.51 -15.59
C LEU A 104 5.14 5.29 -15.47
N GLY A 105 5.94 6.21 -16.01
CA GLY A 105 7.38 6.26 -15.79
C GLY A 105 7.73 7.24 -14.68
N ILE A 106 8.51 6.82 -13.69
CA ILE A 106 8.95 7.67 -12.58
C ILE A 106 10.46 7.68 -12.52
N ARG A 107 11.07 8.86 -12.64
CA ARG A 107 12.49 9.10 -12.38
C ARG A 107 12.64 9.77 -11.01
N TYR A 108 13.39 9.14 -10.14
CA TYR A 108 13.64 9.61 -8.77
C TYR A 108 14.92 10.43 -8.69
N SER A 109 15.05 11.28 -7.66
CA SER A 109 16.22 12.14 -7.44
C SER A 109 17.55 11.38 -7.29
N ASN A 110 17.52 10.12 -6.88
CA ASN A 110 18.69 9.23 -6.78
C ASN A 110 19.12 8.62 -8.14
N GLY A 111 18.46 8.99 -9.25
CA GLY A 111 18.73 8.48 -10.60
C GLY A 111 18.01 7.17 -10.94
N THR A 112 17.34 6.52 -9.99
CA THR A 112 16.53 5.33 -10.24
C THR A 112 15.36 5.68 -11.16
N TYR A 113 15.05 4.78 -12.12
CA TYR A 113 13.87 4.85 -12.96
C TYR A 113 12.98 3.64 -12.70
N ARG A 114 11.69 3.88 -12.56
CA ARG A 114 10.68 2.83 -12.44
C ARG A 114 9.59 3.06 -13.46
N ASP A 115 9.26 2.02 -14.16
CA ASP A 115 8.14 1.97 -15.08
C ASP A 115 7.05 1.05 -14.51
N VAL A 116 5.81 1.51 -14.53
CA VAL A 116 4.64 0.83 -13.96
C VAL A 116 3.56 0.77 -15.04
N THR A 117 3.29 -0.42 -15.54
CA THR A 117 2.21 -0.68 -16.49
C THR A 117 0.91 -0.97 -15.74
N TRP A 118 -0.23 -0.51 -16.25
CA TRP A 118 -1.52 -0.78 -15.63
C TRP A 118 -1.88 -2.27 -15.67
N GLY A 119 -2.52 -2.73 -14.63
CA GLY A 119 -2.86 -4.14 -14.44
C GLY A 119 -1.76 -4.94 -13.77
N ARG A 120 -1.75 -6.24 -14.03
CA ARG A 120 -0.82 -7.19 -13.41
C ARG A 120 0.37 -7.44 -14.30
N THR A 121 1.56 -7.21 -13.77
CA THR A 121 2.83 -7.48 -14.45
C THR A 121 3.79 -8.19 -13.50
N GLN A 122 4.78 -8.87 -14.09
CA GLN A 122 5.90 -9.41 -13.35
C GLN A 122 7.17 -8.75 -13.85
N ARG A 123 7.94 -8.15 -12.94
CA ARG A 123 9.23 -7.54 -13.27
C ARG A 123 10.28 -8.06 -12.30
N ASN A 124 11.28 -8.73 -12.83
CA ASN A 124 12.27 -9.47 -12.04
C ASN A 124 11.56 -10.46 -11.08
N PHE A 125 11.75 -10.28 -9.77
CA PHE A 125 11.12 -11.10 -8.73
C PHE A 125 9.84 -10.49 -8.14
N TRP A 126 9.40 -9.29 -8.64
CA TRP A 126 8.22 -8.60 -8.15
C TRP A 126 6.99 -8.91 -8.99
N GLN A 127 5.93 -9.31 -8.34
CA GLN A 127 4.57 -9.25 -8.88
C GLN A 127 4.02 -7.85 -8.59
N ILE A 128 3.64 -7.13 -9.63
CA ILE A 128 3.14 -5.75 -9.54
C ILE A 128 1.73 -5.72 -10.10
N GLU A 129 0.82 -5.08 -9.36
CA GLU A 129 -0.53 -4.77 -9.82
C GLU A 129 -0.75 -3.27 -9.64
N ALA A 130 -1.08 -2.56 -10.72
CA ALA A 130 -1.29 -1.12 -10.69
C ALA A 130 -2.60 -0.73 -11.36
N GLY A 131 -3.27 0.27 -10.78
CA GLY A 131 -4.54 0.78 -11.27
C GLY A 131 -5.18 1.72 -10.26
N TRP A 132 -6.43 2.07 -10.48
CA TRP A 132 -7.14 3.05 -9.67
C TRP A 132 -8.19 2.43 -8.77
N SER A 133 -8.27 2.96 -7.55
CA SER A 133 -9.33 2.70 -6.58
C SER A 133 -9.78 4.05 -6.02
N ASN A 134 -11.06 4.40 -6.18
CA ASN A 134 -11.66 5.65 -5.67
C ASN A 134 -10.87 6.93 -6.05
N GLY A 135 -10.37 7.01 -7.28
CA GLY A 135 -9.62 8.17 -7.77
C GLY A 135 -8.18 8.25 -7.28
N VAL A 136 -7.66 7.21 -6.63
CA VAL A 136 -6.27 7.09 -6.18
C VAL A 136 -5.57 6.06 -7.04
N LEU A 137 -4.38 6.36 -7.53
CA LEU A 137 -3.52 5.36 -8.16
C LEU A 137 -2.94 4.48 -7.06
N VAL A 138 -3.13 3.18 -7.18
CA VAL A 138 -2.64 2.16 -6.26
C VAL A 138 -1.65 1.27 -6.99
N ILE A 139 -0.47 1.07 -6.40
CA ILE A 139 0.55 0.14 -6.89
C ILE A 139 0.80 -0.88 -5.79
N LEU A 140 0.43 -2.12 -6.06
CA LEU A 140 0.68 -3.26 -5.18
C LEU A 140 1.91 -4.01 -5.68
N SER A 141 2.85 -4.28 -4.81
CA SER A 141 4.08 -5.01 -5.12
C SER A 141 4.23 -6.17 -4.15
N ARG A 142 4.52 -7.37 -4.67
CA ARG A 142 4.71 -8.56 -3.85
C ARG A 142 5.95 -9.33 -4.31
N ARG A 143 6.78 -9.73 -3.35
CA ARG A 143 7.92 -10.63 -3.56
C ARG A 143 8.12 -11.44 -2.29
N ASP A 144 8.03 -12.75 -2.36
CA ASP A 144 8.12 -13.64 -1.21
C ASP A 144 7.20 -13.16 -0.07
N ASP A 145 7.78 -12.89 1.10
CA ASP A 145 7.07 -12.40 2.30
C ASP A 145 6.98 -10.86 2.37
N ILE A 146 7.45 -10.16 1.34
CA ILE A 146 7.40 -8.71 1.27
C ILE A 146 6.19 -8.28 0.45
N THR A 147 5.36 -7.42 1.05
CA THR A 147 4.25 -6.76 0.36
C THR A 147 4.39 -5.25 0.50
N GLY A 148 4.24 -4.55 -0.62
CA GLY A 148 4.23 -3.09 -0.65
C GLY A 148 2.95 -2.57 -1.27
N ARG A 149 2.41 -1.50 -0.70
CA ARG A 149 1.31 -0.72 -1.24
C ARG A 149 1.74 0.74 -1.31
N GLU A 150 1.71 1.29 -2.50
CA GLU A 150 1.93 2.71 -2.75
C GLU A 150 0.62 3.31 -3.25
N GLU A 151 0.20 4.42 -2.68
CA GLU A 151 -0.97 5.16 -3.10
C GLU A 151 -0.56 6.56 -3.51
N MET A 152 -0.99 7.00 -4.68
CA MET A 152 -0.71 8.33 -5.21
C MET A 152 -2.03 9.06 -5.41
N ARG A 153 -2.22 10.17 -4.69
CA ARG A 153 -3.42 10.98 -4.74
C ARG A 153 -3.07 12.40 -5.16
N LEU A 154 -3.79 12.90 -6.15
CA LEU A 154 -3.75 14.31 -6.51
C LEU A 154 -4.70 15.11 -5.62
N GLU A 155 -4.20 16.20 -5.08
CA GLU A 155 -4.92 17.15 -4.25
C GLU A 155 -4.75 18.59 -4.81
N ASP A 156 -5.49 19.54 -4.27
CA ASP A 156 -5.37 20.97 -4.60
C ASP A 156 -5.39 21.23 -6.11
N ALA A 157 -6.42 20.68 -6.78
CA ALA A 157 -6.60 20.77 -8.24
C ALA A 157 -5.36 20.31 -9.04
N GLY A 158 -4.64 19.28 -8.55
CA GLY A 158 -3.50 18.68 -9.23
C GLY A 158 -2.16 19.36 -8.97
N SER A 159 -2.10 20.33 -8.05
CA SER A 159 -0.83 20.99 -7.67
C SER A 159 -0.08 20.29 -6.54
N ARG A 160 -0.74 19.39 -5.82
CA ARG A 160 -0.18 18.63 -4.68
C ARG A 160 -0.35 17.14 -4.91
N LEU A 161 0.71 16.39 -4.71
CA LEU A 161 0.75 14.93 -4.80
C LEU A 161 1.02 14.35 -3.41
N LEU A 162 0.06 13.60 -2.89
CA LEU A 162 0.22 12.83 -1.67
C LEU A 162 0.57 11.39 -2.03
N VAL A 163 1.71 10.89 -1.53
CA VAL A 163 2.14 9.50 -1.71
C VAL A 163 2.20 8.82 -0.35
N THR A 164 1.38 7.79 -0.16
CA THR A 164 1.44 6.91 1.02
C THR A 164 2.14 5.61 0.64
N VAL A 165 3.07 5.17 1.46
CA VAL A 165 3.80 3.91 1.28
C VAL A 165 3.61 3.05 2.51
N ASP A 166 3.16 1.82 2.31
CA ASP A 166 3.01 0.80 3.35
C ASP A 166 3.73 -0.48 2.87
N VAL A 167 4.85 -0.81 3.50
CA VAL A 167 5.63 -2.00 3.17
C VAL A 167 5.70 -2.90 4.38
N LYS A 168 5.26 -4.14 4.21
CA LYS A 168 5.29 -5.18 5.24
C LYS A 168 6.37 -6.19 4.91
N THR A 169 7.16 -6.53 5.90
CA THR A 169 8.20 -7.56 5.84
C THR A 169 8.10 -8.48 7.06
N GLU A 170 8.77 -9.64 7.06
CA GLU A 170 8.79 -10.54 8.22
C GLU A 170 9.30 -9.90 9.53
N GLY A 171 10.04 -8.80 9.45
CA GLY A 171 10.71 -8.25 10.63
C GLY A 171 10.30 -6.83 11.00
N ARG A 172 9.79 -6.04 10.08
CA ARG A 172 9.45 -4.64 10.34
C ARG A 172 8.56 -4.08 9.23
N ASP A 173 7.50 -3.41 9.63
CA ASP A 173 6.66 -2.63 8.74
C ASP A 173 7.23 -1.21 8.58
N VAL A 174 7.19 -0.70 7.36
CA VAL A 174 7.53 0.68 7.03
C VAL A 174 6.28 1.35 6.50
N ARG A 175 5.80 2.36 7.20
CA ARG A 175 4.68 3.17 6.75
C ARG A 175 5.08 4.63 6.82
N LEU A 176 4.89 5.34 5.72
CA LEU A 176 5.19 6.77 5.66
C LEU A 176 4.36 7.47 4.59
N GLN A 177 4.30 8.78 4.73
CA GLN A 177 3.63 9.69 3.84
C GLN A 177 4.63 10.71 3.28
N ARG A 178 4.60 10.90 1.95
CA ARG A 178 5.42 11.89 1.25
C ARG A 178 4.50 12.85 0.53
N VAL A 179 4.76 14.11 0.65
CA VAL A 179 4.01 15.18 0.00
C VAL A 179 4.92 15.88 -1.00
N TYR A 180 4.43 16.05 -2.21
CA TYR A 180 5.16 16.74 -3.25
C TYR A 180 4.32 17.87 -3.82
N MET A 181 4.98 18.96 -4.16
CA MET A 181 4.37 20.09 -4.87
C MET A 181 4.79 20.03 -6.34
N ARG A 182 3.85 20.31 -7.24
CA ARG A 182 4.14 20.35 -8.67
C ARG A 182 5.14 21.45 -8.97
N GLY A 183 6.22 21.12 -9.68
CA GLY A 183 7.18 22.09 -10.20
C GLY A 183 6.51 23.06 -11.20
N ARG A 184 7.02 24.28 -11.24
CA ARG A 184 6.52 25.32 -12.16
C ARG A 184 7.14 25.18 -13.54
#